data_9ae506d1cb9a14404e7021e1d5a80b25
#
_entry.id   9ae506d1cb9a14404e7021e1d5a80b25
#
_cell.length_a   1.000
_cell.length_b   1.000
_cell.length_c   1.000
_cell.angle_alpha   90.00
_cell.angle_beta   90.00
_cell.angle_gamma   90.00
#
_symmetry.space_group_name_H-M   'P 1'
#
loop_
_entity.id
_entity.type
_entity.pdbx_description
1 polymer ?
#
loop_
_entity_poly.entity_id
_entity_poly.type
_entity_poly.pdbx_seq_one_letter_code
_entity_poly.pdbx_strand_id
1 'polypeptide(L)'
;MTFKSLFVKWFLVLATVPEVAAAPALLDLEYRPLAGKTAVNLNEQQGGKVLLVVNTASKCGYTPQYEGLEALHQRYGARGFAVLGFPSNDFRGQEPGSEEQIQEFCTLTYGVKFPMYEKVHVTGPETTELYRRLQAATGVAPGWNFHKYLVSRDGRVVGNWPSKVKPDDPALVAAIERELKAPAPKR
;
A
#
# COMPACT_ATOMS: atom_id res chain seq x y z
N MET A 1 -52.21 -49.84 -34.68
CA MET A 1 -50.97 -49.75 -33.92
C MET A 1 -50.56 -48.26 -33.82
N THR A 2 -50.89 -47.62 -32.71
CA THR A 2 -50.72 -46.17 -32.53
C THR A 2 -49.49 -45.93 -31.63
N PHE A 3 -48.43 -45.40 -32.21
CA PHE A 3 -47.21 -44.99 -31.48
C PHE A 3 -47.48 -43.66 -30.71
N LYS A 4 -47.46 -43.70 -29.38
CA LYS A 4 -47.45 -42.53 -28.54
C LYS A 4 -46.04 -42.05 -28.37
N SER A 5 -45.72 -40.87 -28.97
CA SER A 5 -44.43 -40.16 -28.79
C SER A 5 -44.39 -39.53 -27.41
N LEU A 6 -43.43 -39.95 -26.55
CA LEU A 6 -43.16 -39.31 -25.27
C LEU A 6 -42.20 -38.13 -25.51
N PHE A 7 -42.69 -36.88 -25.40
CA PHE A 7 -41.85 -35.70 -25.34
C PHE A 7 -41.28 -35.55 -23.91
N VAL A 8 -40.01 -35.86 -23.73
CA VAL A 8 -39.27 -35.53 -22.51
C VAL A 8 -38.88 -34.07 -22.54
N LYS A 9 -39.53 -33.22 -21.74
CA LYS A 9 -39.15 -31.83 -21.52
C LYS A 9 -37.93 -31.79 -20.62
N TRP A 10 -36.78 -31.43 -21.18
CA TRP A 10 -35.59 -31.08 -20.41
C TRP A 10 -35.79 -29.68 -19.82
N PHE A 11 -35.91 -29.59 -18.49
CA PHE A 11 -35.82 -28.34 -17.75
C PHE A 11 -34.35 -27.99 -17.57
N LEU A 12 -33.87 -26.98 -18.28
CA LEU A 12 -32.55 -26.39 -18.07
C LEU A 12 -32.62 -25.57 -16.77
N VAL A 13 -32.10 -26.13 -15.67
CA VAL A 13 -31.91 -25.38 -14.44
C VAL A 13 -30.66 -24.51 -14.62
N LEU A 14 -30.87 -23.23 -14.89
CA LEU A 14 -29.80 -22.24 -14.81
C LEU A 14 -29.41 -22.09 -13.34
N ALA A 15 -28.29 -22.70 -12.94
CA ALA A 15 -27.66 -22.42 -11.66
C ALA A 15 -27.08 -21.01 -11.69
N THR A 16 -27.69 -20.09 -10.95
CA THR A 16 -27.10 -18.77 -10.68
C THR A 16 -25.87 -18.96 -9.82
N VAL A 17 -24.68 -18.80 -10.40
CA VAL A 17 -23.43 -18.72 -9.63
C VAL A 17 -23.51 -17.42 -8.83
N PRO A 18 -23.37 -17.46 -7.48
CA PRO A 18 -23.35 -16.24 -6.71
C PRO A 18 -22.14 -15.41 -7.16
N GLU A 19 -22.40 -14.17 -7.56
CA GLU A 19 -21.36 -13.17 -7.84
C GLU A 19 -20.61 -12.92 -6.52
N VAL A 20 -19.40 -13.44 -6.43
CA VAL A 20 -18.50 -13.14 -5.31
C VAL A 20 -18.15 -11.66 -5.43
N ALA A 21 -18.68 -10.84 -4.55
CA ALA A 21 -18.34 -9.43 -4.46
C ALA A 21 -16.80 -9.30 -4.43
N ALA A 22 -16.23 -8.61 -5.41
CA ALA A 22 -14.80 -8.35 -5.44
C ALA A 22 -14.39 -7.66 -4.13
N ALA A 23 -13.35 -8.17 -3.46
CA ALA A 23 -12.82 -7.51 -2.28
C ALA A 23 -12.47 -6.06 -2.64
N PRO A 24 -12.75 -5.08 -1.76
CA PRO A 24 -12.47 -3.68 -2.05
C PRO A 24 -11.00 -3.53 -2.42
N ALA A 25 -10.73 -2.81 -3.51
CA ALA A 25 -9.37 -2.62 -4.00
C ALA A 25 -8.50 -2.00 -2.89
N LEU A 26 -7.31 -2.55 -2.65
CA LEU A 26 -6.40 -2.15 -1.55
C LEU A 26 -6.27 -0.63 -1.40
N LEU A 27 -6.20 0.07 -2.53
CA LEU A 27 -5.92 1.51 -2.59
C LEU A 27 -7.19 2.39 -2.76
N ASP A 28 -8.37 1.81 -2.82
CA ASP A 28 -9.61 2.61 -2.91
C ASP A 28 -9.98 3.16 -1.54
N LEU A 29 -9.23 4.17 -1.14
CA LEU A 29 -9.27 4.83 0.16
C LEU A 29 -8.87 6.29 0.05
N GLU A 30 -9.49 7.12 0.88
CA GLU A 30 -9.22 8.55 0.97
C GLU A 30 -8.18 8.82 2.06
N TYR A 31 -7.14 9.59 1.71
CA TYR A 31 -6.15 10.11 2.66
C TYR A 31 -5.78 11.55 2.30
N ARG A 32 -5.55 12.39 3.32
CA ARG A 32 -5.00 13.71 3.10
C ARG A 32 -3.48 13.62 2.84
N PRO A 33 -2.93 14.39 1.90
CA PRO A 33 -1.50 14.66 1.89
C PRO A 33 -1.06 15.23 3.25
N LEU A 34 0.15 14.95 3.68
CA LEU A 34 0.71 15.43 4.95
C LEU A 34 0.58 16.97 5.03
N ALA A 35 0.04 17.47 6.12
CA ALA A 35 -0.33 18.88 6.32
C ALA A 35 -1.31 19.46 5.27
N GLY A 36 -1.88 18.62 4.41
CA GLY A 36 -2.90 19.01 3.43
C GLY A 36 -4.29 19.13 4.06
N LYS A 37 -5.20 19.84 3.38
CA LYS A 37 -6.57 20.04 3.85
C LYS A 37 -7.59 19.11 3.19
N THR A 38 -7.32 18.68 1.97
CA THR A 38 -8.26 17.91 1.14
C THR A 38 -7.78 16.48 0.98
N ALA A 39 -8.64 15.52 1.30
CA ALA A 39 -8.38 14.13 1.06
C ALA A 39 -8.35 13.82 -0.43
N VAL A 40 -7.57 12.82 -0.81
CA VAL A 40 -7.40 12.34 -2.17
C VAL A 40 -7.53 10.82 -2.19
N ASN A 41 -8.12 10.28 -3.25
CA ASN A 41 -8.20 8.84 -3.41
C ASN A 41 -6.83 8.26 -3.83
N LEU A 42 -6.30 7.33 -3.04
CA LEU A 42 -4.99 6.74 -3.31
C LEU A 42 -4.96 5.98 -4.65
N ASN A 43 -6.04 5.32 -5.03
CA ASN A 43 -6.10 4.60 -6.29
C ASN A 43 -6.08 5.53 -7.50
N GLU A 44 -6.74 6.69 -7.41
CA GLU A 44 -6.71 7.70 -8.48
C GLU A 44 -5.30 8.28 -8.67
N GLN A 45 -4.59 8.56 -7.57
CA GLN A 45 -3.26 9.17 -7.62
C GLN A 45 -2.12 8.19 -7.89
N GLN A 46 -2.22 6.97 -7.34
CA GLN A 46 -1.12 6.04 -7.28
C GLN A 46 -1.40 4.72 -8.02
N GLY A 47 -2.63 4.46 -8.42
CA GLY A 47 -3.02 3.23 -9.10
C GLY A 47 -2.19 2.95 -10.35
N GLY A 48 -1.85 1.69 -10.58
CA GLY A 48 -1.01 1.25 -11.69
C GLY A 48 0.50 1.40 -11.47
N LYS A 49 0.92 1.97 -10.33
CA LYS A 49 2.32 2.02 -9.91
C LYS A 49 2.67 0.83 -9.01
N VAL A 50 3.94 0.49 -8.95
CA VAL A 50 4.52 -0.33 -7.87
C VAL A 50 4.72 0.59 -6.67
N LEU A 51 4.17 0.23 -5.50
CA LEU A 51 4.19 1.10 -4.33
C LEU A 51 4.94 0.45 -3.17
N LEU A 52 5.76 1.24 -2.48
CA LEU A 52 6.36 0.87 -1.20
C LEU A 52 5.69 1.69 -0.10
N VAL A 53 4.77 1.06 0.64
CA VAL A 53 4.04 1.69 1.75
C VAL A 53 4.85 1.54 3.02
N VAL A 54 5.14 2.66 3.71
CA VAL A 54 6.03 2.70 4.87
C VAL A 54 5.41 3.54 5.99
N ASN A 55 5.34 2.99 7.19
CA ASN A 55 5.02 3.79 8.39
C ASN A 55 6.28 4.46 8.92
N THR A 56 6.23 5.77 9.12
CA THR A 56 7.41 6.60 9.39
C THR A 56 7.36 7.26 10.76
N ALA A 57 8.53 7.71 11.25
CA ALA A 57 8.64 8.50 12.47
C ALA A 57 9.91 9.36 12.46
N SER A 58 9.81 10.59 13.03
CA SER A 58 10.89 11.58 13.06
C SER A 58 11.92 11.35 14.15
N LYS A 59 11.58 10.60 15.23
CA LYS A 59 12.43 10.40 16.42
C LYS A 59 12.77 8.92 16.66
N CYS A 60 13.12 8.20 15.60
CA CYS A 60 13.41 6.77 15.63
C CYS A 60 14.86 6.50 15.23
N GLY A 61 15.47 5.44 15.76
CA GLY A 61 16.79 5.00 15.29
C GLY A 61 16.85 4.60 13.81
N TYR A 62 15.68 4.33 13.19
CA TYR A 62 15.56 4.04 11.76
C TYR A 62 15.23 5.27 10.90
N THR A 63 15.07 6.46 11.48
CA THR A 63 14.77 7.71 10.74
C THR A 63 15.74 8.00 9.59
N PRO A 64 17.06 7.67 9.66
CA PRO A 64 17.95 7.80 8.52
C PRO A 64 17.57 7.00 7.27
N GLN A 65 16.64 6.04 7.38
CA GLN A 65 16.11 5.34 6.19
C GLN A 65 15.32 6.25 5.24
N TYR A 66 14.93 7.45 5.64
CA TYR A 66 14.33 8.43 4.74
C TYR A 66 15.22 8.71 3.52
N GLU A 67 16.55 8.78 3.69
CA GLU A 67 17.49 8.99 2.58
C GLU A 67 17.42 7.87 1.54
N GLY A 68 17.43 6.62 1.99
CA GLY A 68 17.32 5.47 1.10
C GLY A 68 15.95 5.33 0.45
N LEU A 69 14.86 5.68 1.16
CA LEU A 69 13.50 5.69 0.60
C LEU A 69 13.37 6.75 -0.50
N GLU A 70 13.91 7.95 -0.28
CA GLU A 70 13.93 9.01 -1.29
C GLU A 70 14.79 8.60 -2.49
N ALA A 71 15.95 7.98 -2.26
CA ALA A 71 16.80 7.47 -3.34
C ALA A 71 16.07 6.42 -4.20
N LEU A 72 15.32 5.49 -3.59
CA LEU A 72 14.48 4.54 -4.34
C LEU A 72 13.39 5.25 -5.14
N HIS A 73 12.73 6.24 -4.52
CA HIS A 73 11.68 7.00 -5.19
C HIS A 73 12.20 7.73 -6.42
N GLN A 74 13.34 8.40 -6.32
CA GLN A 74 13.99 9.08 -7.44
C GLN A 74 14.45 8.11 -8.53
N ARG A 75 15.11 7.02 -8.12
CA ARG A 75 15.67 6.02 -9.05
C ARG A 75 14.60 5.35 -9.91
N TYR A 76 13.46 5.02 -9.32
CA TYR A 76 12.43 4.20 -9.97
C TYR A 76 11.16 4.95 -10.35
N GLY A 77 11.02 6.22 -9.94
CA GLY A 77 9.80 7.02 -10.15
C GLY A 77 9.37 7.08 -11.62
N ALA A 78 10.31 7.36 -12.53
CA ALA A 78 10.04 7.41 -13.98
C ALA A 78 9.58 6.05 -14.56
N ARG A 79 9.83 4.95 -13.85
CA ARG A 79 9.41 3.59 -14.23
C ARG A 79 8.06 3.19 -13.63
N GLY A 80 7.37 4.13 -12.97
CA GLY A 80 6.08 3.88 -12.33
C GLY A 80 6.20 3.24 -10.94
N PHE A 81 7.11 3.73 -10.12
CA PHE A 81 7.27 3.40 -8.70
C PHE A 81 6.99 4.62 -7.83
N ALA A 82 6.47 4.40 -6.63
CA ALA A 82 6.42 5.42 -5.61
C ALA A 82 6.62 4.83 -4.21
N VAL A 83 7.28 5.60 -3.34
CA VAL A 83 7.21 5.40 -1.89
C VAL A 83 6.01 6.19 -1.38
N LEU A 84 5.23 5.61 -0.47
CA LEU A 84 4.14 6.27 0.24
C LEU A 84 4.45 6.24 1.73
N GLY A 85 4.66 7.41 2.33
CA GLY A 85 4.98 7.54 3.74
C GLY A 85 3.75 7.88 4.57
N PHE A 86 3.57 7.18 5.69
CA PHE A 86 2.48 7.38 6.64
C PHE A 86 3.08 7.56 8.05
N PRO A 87 3.18 8.80 8.56
CA PRO A 87 3.67 9.04 9.91
C PRO A 87 2.77 8.36 10.95
N SER A 88 3.38 7.70 11.93
CA SER A 88 2.64 7.02 13.01
C SER A 88 3.32 7.20 14.35
N ASN A 89 2.53 7.54 15.36
CA ASN A 89 2.99 7.71 16.74
C ASN A 89 2.83 6.47 17.61
N ASP A 90 2.44 5.33 17.03
CA ASP A 90 2.09 4.11 17.78
C ASP A 90 3.30 3.48 18.49
N PHE A 91 4.51 3.68 17.96
CA PHE A 91 5.71 3.08 18.52
C PHE A 91 6.45 4.05 19.43
N ARG A 92 6.17 3.93 20.74
CA ARG A 92 6.79 4.72 21.82
C ARG A 92 6.70 6.24 21.65
N GLY A 93 5.67 6.75 20.98
CA GLY A 93 5.52 8.18 20.80
C GLY A 93 6.65 8.83 19.98
N GLN A 94 7.22 8.10 19.02
CA GLN A 94 8.37 8.57 18.23
C GLN A 94 7.99 9.49 17.06
N GLU A 95 6.70 9.80 16.90
CA GLU A 95 6.19 10.82 15.95
C GLU A 95 5.28 11.83 16.65
N PRO A 96 5.78 12.62 17.65
CA PRO A 96 4.95 13.48 18.48
C PRO A 96 4.53 14.78 17.79
N GLY A 97 5.19 15.17 16.70
CA GLY A 97 4.98 16.44 16.01
C GLY A 97 3.60 16.58 15.36
N SER A 98 3.21 17.83 15.07
CA SER A 98 2.10 18.09 14.15
C SER A 98 2.48 17.70 12.73
N GLU A 99 1.49 17.60 11.83
CA GLU A 99 1.75 17.21 10.43
C GLU A 99 2.65 18.25 9.74
N GLU A 100 2.50 19.54 10.05
CA GLU A 100 3.35 20.61 9.53
C GLU A 100 4.80 20.47 9.99
N GLN A 101 5.02 20.15 11.28
CA GLN A 101 6.35 19.92 11.83
C GLN A 101 7.02 18.69 11.21
N ILE A 102 6.25 17.62 10.97
CA ILE A 102 6.73 16.42 10.31
C ILE A 102 7.11 16.72 8.86
N GLN A 103 6.26 17.45 8.13
CA GLN A 103 6.53 17.84 6.75
C GLN A 103 7.80 18.69 6.64
N GLU A 104 7.94 19.69 7.50
CA GLU A 104 9.13 20.54 7.57
C GLU A 104 10.38 19.72 7.85
N PHE A 105 10.34 18.84 8.85
CA PHE A 105 11.46 17.95 9.20
C PHE A 105 11.86 17.06 8.03
N CYS A 106 10.90 16.36 7.39
CA CYS A 106 11.15 15.50 6.25
C CYS A 106 11.77 16.25 5.08
N THR A 107 11.27 17.45 4.79
CA THR A 107 11.74 18.27 3.66
C THR A 107 13.13 18.84 3.93
N LEU A 108 13.34 19.48 5.09
CA LEU A 108 14.58 20.19 5.37
C LEU A 108 15.73 19.25 5.75
N THR A 109 15.46 18.14 6.46
CA THR A 109 16.51 17.24 6.93
C THR A 109 16.87 16.17 5.91
N TYR A 110 15.89 15.62 5.21
CA TYR A 110 16.07 14.45 4.32
C TYR A 110 15.73 14.74 2.86
N GLY A 111 15.23 15.93 2.54
CA GLY A 111 14.85 16.28 1.17
C GLY A 111 13.76 15.41 0.59
N VAL A 112 12.87 14.89 1.42
CA VAL A 112 11.79 13.98 1.02
C VAL A 112 10.89 14.64 -0.01
N LYS A 113 10.71 13.97 -1.15
CA LYS A 113 9.83 14.35 -2.26
C LYS A 113 8.78 13.29 -2.57
N PHE A 114 8.95 12.07 -2.05
CA PHE A 114 7.91 11.07 -2.21
C PHE A 114 6.64 11.45 -1.43
N PRO A 115 5.45 11.01 -1.89
CA PRO A 115 4.18 11.29 -1.23
C PRO A 115 4.18 10.89 0.23
N MET A 116 3.90 11.86 1.09
CA MET A 116 3.63 11.68 2.51
C MET A 116 2.15 11.98 2.77
N TYR A 117 1.52 11.21 3.63
CA TYR A 117 0.11 11.34 3.98
C TYR A 117 -0.07 11.68 5.46
N GLU A 118 -1.30 11.94 5.86
CA GLU A 118 -1.66 12.26 7.24
C GLU A 118 -1.16 11.23 8.25
N LYS A 119 -1.08 11.64 9.52
CA LYS A 119 -0.74 10.73 10.62
C LYS A 119 -1.80 9.66 10.77
N VAL A 120 -1.36 8.41 10.95
CA VAL A 120 -2.24 7.25 11.02
C VAL A 120 -1.89 6.34 12.20
N HIS A 121 -2.86 5.54 12.60
CA HIS A 121 -2.63 4.37 13.44
C HIS A 121 -2.37 3.14 12.58
N VAL A 122 -1.27 2.45 12.84
CA VAL A 122 -0.83 1.25 12.09
C VAL A 122 -0.93 -0.02 12.90
N THR A 123 -1.21 0.11 14.22
CA THR A 123 -1.41 -1.01 15.15
C THR A 123 -2.55 -0.70 16.12
N GLY A 124 -3.04 -1.74 16.81
CA GLY A 124 -4.11 -1.62 17.81
C GLY A 124 -5.51 -1.45 17.21
N PRO A 125 -6.50 -1.12 18.07
CA PRO A 125 -7.92 -1.07 17.66
C PRO A 125 -8.24 0.05 16.68
N GLU A 126 -7.45 1.13 16.68
CA GLU A 126 -7.62 2.30 15.81
C GLU A 126 -6.86 2.18 14.49
N THR A 127 -6.26 1.01 14.20
CA THR A 127 -5.54 0.77 12.92
C THR A 127 -6.38 1.21 11.73
N THR A 128 -5.82 2.08 10.89
CA THR A 128 -6.49 2.60 9.69
C THR A 128 -6.73 1.51 8.65
N GLU A 129 -7.71 1.73 7.78
CA GLU A 129 -8.17 0.71 6.83
C GLU A 129 -7.07 0.23 5.88
N LEU A 130 -6.20 1.11 5.40
CA LEU A 130 -5.06 0.70 4.57
C LEU A 130 -4.19 -0.34 5.29
N TYR A 131 -3.82 -0.05 6.53
CA TYR A 131 -2.98 -0.96 7.31
C TYR A 131 -3.71 -2.23 7.73
N ARG A 132 -5.02 -2.20 7.97
CA ARG A 132 -5.82 -3.43 8.14
C ARG A 132 -5.76 -4.32 6.90
N ARG A 133 -5.93 -3.75 5.70
CA ARG A 133 -5.86 -4.49 4.42
C ARG A 133 -4.45 -5.04 4.15
N LEU A 134 -3.41 -4.25 4.42
CA LEU A 134 -2.00 -4.69 4.28
C LEU A 134 -1.69 -5.86 5.23
N GLN A 135 -2.15 -5.77 6.48
CA GLN A 135 -1.99 -6.83 7.48
C GLN A 135 -2.79 -8.08 7.10
N ALA A 136 -4.02 -7.94 6.64
CA ALA A 136 -4.85 -9.06 6.20
C ALA A 136 -4.21 -9.79 5.01
N ALA A 137 -3.62 -9.05 4.06
CA ALA A 137 -2.98 -9.63 2.87
C ALA A 137 -1.67 -10.37 3.17
N THR A 138 -0.97 -10.01 4.24
CA THR A 138 0.36 -10.57 4.58
C THR A 138 0.38 -11.45 5.81
N GLY A 139 -0.65 -11.34 6.67
CA GLY A 139 -0.64 -11.93 8.01
C GLY A 139 0.32 -11.22 8.98
N VAL A 140 0.92 -10.08 8.61
CA VAL A 140 1.97 -9.40 9.37
C VAL A 140 1.60 -7.93 9.61
N ALA A 141 1.51 -7.53 10.88
CA ALA A 141 1.40 -6.14 11.28
C ALA A 141 2.79 -5.46 11.35
N PRO A 142 2.89 -4.12 11.22
CA PRO A 142 4.13 -3.41 11.52
C PRO A 142 4.59 -3.70 12.95
N GLY A 143 5.80 -4.25 13.09
CA GLY A 143 6.41 -4.50 14.41
C GLY A 143 7.14 -3.29 14.97
N TRP A 144 7.40 -2.26 14.15
CA TRP A 144 8.08 -1.02 14.53
C TRP A 144 7.95 0.03 13.41
N ASN A 145 8.46 1.24 13.64
CA ASN A 145 8.58 2.28 12.59
C ASN A 145 9.43 1.80 11.42
N PHE A 146 9.16 2.29 10.24
CA PHE A 146 9.83 1.92 8.97
C PHE A 146 9.64 0.45 8.57
N HIS A 147 8.52 -0.18 8.95
CA HIS A 147 8.06 -1.41 8.31
C HIS A 147 7.57 -1.08 6.89
N LYS A 148 7.82 -1.97 5.96
CA LYS A 148 7.55 -1.74 4.54
C LYS A 148 6.65 -2.82 3.97
N TYR A 149 5.67 -2.41 3.13
CA TYR A 149 4.87 -3.32 2.31
C TYR A 149 5.05 -2.96 0.85
N LEU A 150 5.30 -3.94 0.00
CA LEU A 150 5.38 -3.76 -1.45
C LEU A 150 4.07 -4.16 -2.10
N VAL A 151 3.52 -3.26 -2.90
CA VAL A 151 2.27 -3.43 -3.63
C VAL A 151 2.58 -3.42 -5.13
N SER A 152 2.09 -4.41 -5.85
CA SER A 152 2.22 -4.53 -7.30
C SER A 152 1.30 -3.54 -8.03
N ARG A 153 1.49 -3.40 -9.34
CA ARG A 153 0.72 -2.47 -10.18
C ARG A 153 -0.79 -2.75 -10.20
N ASP A 154 -1.19 -3.99 -9.97
CA ASP A 154 -2.59 -4.42 -9.89
C ASP A 154 -3.16 -4.39 -8.46
N GLY A 155 -2.44 -3.78 -7.52
CA GLY A 155 -2.91 -3.57 -6.15
C GLY A 155 -2.74 -4.76 -5.21
N ARG A 156 -2.02 -5.82 -5.58
CA ARG A 156 -1.73 -6.95 -4.69
C ARG A 156 -0.53 -6.66 -3.80
N VAL A 157 -0.59 -7.02 -2.52
CA VAL A 157 0.57 -6.98 -1.63
C VAL A 157 1.47 -8.18 -1.94
N VAL A 158 2.69 -7.93 -2.39
CA VAL A 158 3.64 -8.95 -2.87
C VAL A 158 4.79 -9.23 -1.91
N GLY A 159 4.89 -8.48 -0.83
CA GLY A 159 5.87 -8.71 0.22
C GLY A 159 5.84 -7.66 1.31
N ASN A 160 6.49 -7.97 2.42
CA ASN A 160 6.71 -7.02 3.51
C ASN A 160 8.13 -7.21 4.08
N TRP A 161 8.69 -6.14 4.65
CA TRP A 161 10.02 -6.12 5.24
C TRP A 161 10.00 -5.42 6.59
N PRO A 162 10.56 -6.03 7.63
CA PRO A 162 10.65 -5.40 8.95
C PRO A 162 11.57 -4.18 8.93
N SER A 163 11.45 -3.34 9.93
CA SER A 163 12.16 -2.06 10.10
C SER A 163 13.67 -2.15 9.91
N LYS A 164 14.32 -3.26 10.33
CA LYS A 164 15.77 -3.48 10.20
C LYS A 164 16.25 -3.63 8.77
N VAL A 165 15.38 -4.00 7.83
CA VAL A 165 15.72 -4.10 6.41
C VAL A 165 15.79 -2.70 5.82
N LYS A 166 16.97 -2.30 5.37
CA LYS A 166 17.20 -0.99 4.79
C LYS A 166 16.61 -0.89 3.38
N PRO A 167 16.32 0.34 2.89
CA PRO A 167 15.81 0.55 1.54
C PRO A 167 16.73 0.04 0.42
N ASP A 168 18.03 0.01 0.65
CA ASP A 168 19.06 -0.49 -0.28
C ASP A 168 19.31 -2.00 -0.16
N ASP A 169 18.55 -2.71 0.67
CA ASP A 169 18.66 -4.17 0.81
C ASP A 169 18.46 -4.87 -0.54
N PRO A 170 19.37 -5.76 -0.95
CA PRO A 170 19.31 -6.40 -2.26
C PRO A 170 18.02 -7.19 -2.50
N ALA A 171 17.43 -7.82 -1.46
CA ALA A 171 16.19 -8.57 -1.61
C ALA A 171 14.98 -7.65 -1.81
N LEU A 172 14.93 -6.50 -1.12
CA LEU A 172 13.91 -5.48 -1.33
C LEU A 172 14.02 -4.86 -2.73
N VAL A 173 15.24 -4.46 -3.12
CA VAL A 173 15.49 -3.89 -4.45
C VAL A 173 15.13 -4.87 -5.56
N ALA A 174 15.55 -6.14 -5.45
CA ALA A 174 15.20 -7.17 -6.42
C ALA A 174 13.68 -7.40 -6.53
N ALA A 175 12.95 -7.33 -5.41
CA ALA A 175 11.49 -7.43 -5.41
C ALA A 175 10.85 -6.24 -6.15
N ILE A 176 11.29 -5.01 -5.87
CA ILE A 176 10.83 -3.81 -6.59
C ILE A 176 11.09 -3.94 -8.09
N GLU A 177 12.30 -4.32 -8.49
CA GLU A 177 12.68 -4.46 -9.89
C GLU A 177 11.88 -5.55 -10.61
N ARG A 178 11.54 -6.64 -9.92
CA ARG A 178 10.69 -7.70 -10.46
C ARG A 178 9.29 -7.17 -10.75
N GLU A 179 8.66 -6.45 -9.82
CA GLU A 179 7.33 -5.88 -10.00
C GLU A 179 7.30 -4.78 -11.08
N LEU A 180 8.40 -4.03 -11.22
CA LEU A 180 8.53 -3.01 -12.27
C LEU A 180 8.64 -3.59 -13.69
N LYS A 181 9.00 -4.86 -13.86
CA LYS A 181 9.01 -5.56 -15.15
C LYS A 181 7.61 -6.00 -15.58
N ALA A 182 6.68 -6.14 -14.65
CA ALA A 182 5.30 -6.47 -14.97
C ALA A 182 4.63 -5.33 -15.77
N PRO A 183 3.82 -5.64 -16.79
CA PRO A 183 3.09 -4.63 -17.53
C PRO A 183 2.14 -3.85 -16.61
N ALA A 184 1.94 -2.56 -16.89
CA ALA A 184 0.91 -1.81 -16.23
C ALA A 184 -0.49 -2.38 -16.59
N PRO A 185 -1.43 -2.44 -15.64
CA PRO A 185 -2.79 -2.86 -15.95
C PRO A 185 -3.39 -1.96 -17.04
N LYS A 186 -4.13 -2.55 -17.96
CA LYS A 186 -4.90 -1.77 -18.94
C LYS A 186 -6.00 -1.03 -18.17
N ARG A 187 -6.00 0.29 -18.24
CA ARG A 187 -7.08 1.14 -17.75
C ARG A 187 -8.25 1.11 -18.71
#